data_d7268446e701ce45753734c366fc9ad2
#
_entry.id   d7268446e701ce45753734c366fc9ad2
#
_cell.length_a   1.000
_cell.length_b   1.000
_cell.length_c   1.000
_cell.angle_alpha   90.00
_cell.angle_beta   90.00
_cell.angle_gamma   90.00
#
_symmetry.space_group_name_H-M   'P 1'
#
loop_
_entity.id
_entity.type
_entity.pdbx_description
1 polymer ?
#
loop_
_entity_poly.entity_id
_entity_poly.type
_entity_poly.pdbx_seq_one_letter_code
_entity_poly.pdbx_strand_id
1 'polypeptide(L)'
;MAVADEKLPNIIRILTKEFHPKRILLFGSRARGDNHAASDYDLVLIGASSSLPKVERMQRASDLLYPLGVTADVFFYSEQEFNDWKDEFSSIPEVASREGLELDLG
;
A
#
# COMPACT_ATOMS: atom_id res chain seq x y z
N MET A 1 -8.40 14.97 -1.72
CA MET A 1 -7.28 15.82 -1.29
C MET A 1 -5.97 15.03 -1.42
N ALA A 2 -4.95 15.66 -1.96
CA ALA A 2 -3.66 14.99 -2.11
C ALA A 2 -2.95 14.87 -0.76
N VAL A 3 -2.26 13.76 -0.53
CA VAL A 3 -1.40 13.60 0.63
C VAL A 3 -0.11 14.36 0.37
N ALA A 4 0.22 15.32 1.24
CA ALA A 4 1.45 16.10 1.11
C ALA A 4 2.61 15.31 1.73
N ASP A 5 3.16 14.37 0.98
CA ASP A 5 4.24 13.51 1.42
C ASP A 5 5.26 13.39 0.30
N GLU A 6 6.47 13.87 0.56
CA GLU A 6 7.53 13.93 -0.45
C GLU A 6 8.03 12.57 -0.89
N LYS A 7 7.86 11.54 -0.07
CA LYS A 7 8.36 10.20 -0.37
C LYS A 7 7.36 9.37 -1.17
N LEU A 8 6.08 9.71 -1.12
CA LEU A 8 5.05 8.92 -1.80
C LEU A 8 5.26 8.76 -3.31
N PRO A 9 5.63 9.80 -4.07
CA PRO A 9 5.85 9.60 -5.50
C PRO A 9 6.91 8.55 -5.80
N ASN A 10 7.99 8.50 -5.03
CA ASN A 10 9.04 7.50 -5.22
C ASN A 10 8.56 6.12 -4.78
N ILE A 11 7.80 6.03 -3.70
CA ILE A 11 7.23 4.77 -3.23
C ILE A 11 6.31 4.19 -4.31
N ILE A 12 5.42 5.01 -4.85
CA ILE A 12 4.51 4.59 -5.92
C ILE A 12 5.28 4.09 -7.14
N ARG A 13 6.29 4.85 -7.55
CA ARG A 13 7.09 4.50 -8.73
C ARG A 13 7.78 3.15 -8.55
N ILE A 14 8.39 2.92 -7.40
CA ILE A 14 9.11 1.68 -7.11
C ILE A 14 8.15 0.50 -7.10
N LEU A 15 7.03 0.62 -6.40
CA LEU A 15 6.06 -0.47 -6.28
C LEU A 15 5.36 -0.75 -7.61
N THR A 16 5.07 0.28 -8.37
CA THR A 16 4.43 0.12 -9.68
C THR A 16 5.37 -0.58 -10.66
N LYS A 17 6.64 -0.21 -10.64
CA LYS A 17 7.64 -0.83 -11.51
C LYS A 17 7.85 -2.31 -11.20
N GLU A 18 7.87 -2.65 -9.92
CA GLU A 18 8.15 -4.02 -9.49
C GLU A 18 6.93 -4.93 -9.61
N PHE A 19 5.75 -4.45 -9.22
CA PHE A 19 4.58 -5.31 -9.02
C PHE A 19 3.43 -5.03 -10.00
N HIS A 20 3.46 -3.92 -10.71
CA HIS A 20 2.41 -3.53 -11.67
C HIS A 20 1.00 -3.65 -11.10
N PRO A 21 0.73 -3.07 -9.91
CA PRO A 21 -0.60 -3.15 -9.32
C PRO A 21 -1.60 -2.32 -10.12
N LYS A 22 -2.86 -2.72 -10.06
CA LYS A 22 -3.94 -1.94 -10.66
C LYS A 22 -4.35 -0.77 -9.79
N ARG A 23 -4.26 -0.95 -8.46
CA ARG A 23 -4.59 0.11 -7.50
C ARG A 23 -3.66 0.02 -6.31
N ILE A 24 -3.36 1.17 -5.70
CA ILE A 24 -2.66 1.26 -4.43
C ILE A 24 -3.48 2.14 -3.50
N LEU A 25 -3.76 1.65 -2.30
CA LEU A 25 -4.44 2.41 -1.26
C LEU A 25 -3.47 2.66 -0.11
N LEU A 26 -3.43 3.90 0.37
CA LEU A 26 -2.71 4.26 1.59
C LEU A 26 -3.74 4.31 2.71
N PHE A 27 -3.48 3.63 3.82
CA PHE A 27 -4.36 3.66 4.97
C PHE A 27 -3.56 3.87 6.26
N GLY A 28 -4.20 3.79 7.42
CA GLY A 28 -3.52 4.01 8.69
C GLY A 28 -3.24 5.48 8.97
N SER A 29 -2.25 5.74 9.84
CA SER A 29 -2.01 7.09 10.36
C SER A 29 -1.69 8.11 9.28
N ARG A 30 -0.96 7.73 8.24
CA ARG A 30 -0.60 8.66 7.17
C ARG A 30 -1.79 9.03 6.29
N ALA A 31 -2.76 8.14 6.16
CA ALA A 31 -4.00 8.46 5.44
C ALA A 31 -4.90 9.35 6.29
N ARG A 32 -4.95 9.11 7.62
CA ARG A 32 -5.75 9.92 8.53
C ARG A 32 -5.15 11.29 8.81
N GLY A 33 -3.84 11.46 8.58
CA GLY A 33 -3.16 12.73 8.86
C GLY A 33 -2.67 12.86 10.30
N ASP A 34 -2.75 11.82 11.11
CA ASP A 34 -2.26 11.84 12.49
C ASP A 34 -0.89 11.17 12.64
N ASN A 35 -0.14 11.10 11.54
CA ASN A 35 1.18 10.52 11.51
C ASN A 35 2.25 11.50 12.02
N HIS A 36 3.40 10.94 12.34
CA HIS A 36 4.63 11.70 12.58
C HIS A 36 5.75 11.16 11.66
N ALA A 37 6.94 11.76 11.74
CA ALA A 37 8.02 11.46 10.79
C ALA A 37 8.43 9.97 10.78
N ALA A 38 8.31 9.29 11.91
CA ALA A 38 8.68 7.88 12.03
C ALA A 38 7.52 6.91 11.78
N SER A 39 6.33 7.41 11.43
CA SER A 39 5.18 6.53 11.19
C SER A 39 5.40 5.65 9.97
N ASP A 40 4.95 4.39 10.06
CA ASP A 40 4.99 3.46 8.94
C ASP A 40 4.01 3.88 7.85
N TYR A 41 4.30 3.44 6.63
CA TYR A 41 3.37 3.54 5.53
C TYR A 41 2.57 2.24 5.47
N ASP A 42 1.26 2.33 5.56
CA ASP A 42 0.38 1.16 5.43
C ASP A 42 -0.25 1.19 4.04
N LEU A 43 0.14 0.24 3.20
CA LEU A 43 -0.23 0.22 1.80
C LEU A 43 -0.90 -1.10 1.42
N VAL A 44 -1.94 -1.01 0.61
CA VAL A 44 -2.56 -2.18 -0.02
C VAL A 44 -2.36 -2.07 -1.53
N LEU A 45 -1.76 -3.11 -2.12
CA LEU A 45 -1.63 -3.24 -3.57
C LEU A 45 -2.68 -4.24 -4.05
N ILE A 46 -3.51 -3.80 -4.97
CA ILE A 46 -4.61 -4.61 -5.51
C ILE A 46 -4.29 -4.96 -6.96
N GLY A 47 -4.39 -6.24 -7.29
CA GLY A 47 -4.18 -6.70 -8.65
C GLY A 47 -2.73 -6.65 -9.11
N ALA A 48 -1.80 -6.85 -8.20
CA ALA A 48 -0.38 -6.87 -8.53
C ALA A 48 -0.02 -8.13 -9.32
N SER A 49 0.95 -7.99 -10.23
CA SER A 49 1.53 -9.10 -10.97
C SER A 49 2.87 -9.47 -10.34
N SER A 50 3.00 -10.70 -9.87
CA SER A 50 4.26 -11.20 -9.34
C SER A 50 4.23 -12.71 -9.31
N SER A 51 5.36 -13.34 -9.62
CA SER A 51 5.52 -14.79 -9.49
C SER A 51 5.84 -15.23 -8.06
N LEU A 52 6.12 -14.27 -7.18
CA LEU A 52 6.48 -14.57 -5.80
C LEU A 52 5.24 -14.88 -4.96
N PRO A 53 5.34 -15.81 -3.98
CA PRO A 53 4.32 -15.97 -2.96
C PRO A 53 4.09 -14.68 -2.17
N LYS A 54 2.91 -14.53 -1.58
CA LYS A 54 2.53 -13.28 -0.90
C LYS A 54 3.53 -12.83 0.17
N VAL A 55 4.02 -13.77 0.99
CA VAL A 55 4.96 -13.43 2.06
C VAL A 55 6.26 -12.88 1.47
N GLU A 56 6.74 -13.48 0.40
CA GLU A 56 7.96 -13.02 -0.27
C GLU A 56 7.75 -11.68 -0.97
N ARG A 57 6.54 -11.41 -1.49
CA ARG A 57 6.23 -10.08 -2.04
C ARG A 57 6.30 -9.00 -0.98
N MET A 58 5.78 -9.27 0.21
CA MET A 58 5.83 -8.31 1.31
C MET A 58 7.27 -7.99 1.70
N GLN A 59 8.11 -9.02 1.79
CA GLN A 59 9.52 -8.83 2.10
C GLN A 59 10.23 -8.05 0.98
N ARG A 60 9.94 -8.40 -0.27
CA ARG A 60 10.51 -7.72 -1.42
C ARG A 60 10.16 -6.24 -1.44
N ALA A 61 8.89 -5.91 -1.16
CA ALA A 61 8.44 -4.53 -1.11
C ALA A 61 9.18 -3.76 -0.02
N SER A 62 9.32 -4.36 1.17
CA SER A 62 10.02 -3.75 2.29
C SER A 62 11.49 -3.49 1.92
N ASP A 63 12.15 -4.46 1.30
CA ASP A 63 13.55 -4.33 0.89
C ASP A 63 13.73 -3.23 -0.16
N LEU A 64 12.80 -3.11 -1.09
CA LEU A 64 12.88 -2.10 -2.14
C LEU A 64 12.69 -0.68 -1.59
N LEU A 65 11.91 -0.53 -0.53
CA LEU A 65 11.62 0.78 0.05
C LEU A 65 12.64 1.19 1.12
N TYR A 66 13.41 0.24 1.63
CA TYR A 66 14.40 0.51 2.67
C TYR A 66 15.38 1.64 2.28
N PRO A 67 15.92 1.69 1.04
CA PRO A 67 16.85 2.77 0.68
C PRO A 67 16.24 4.16 0.73
N LEU A 68 14.91 4.28 0.71
CA LEU A 68 14.24 5.58 0.85
C LEU A 68 14.18 6.06 2.29
N GLY A 69 14.64 5.24 3.24
CA GLY A 69 14.56 5.58 4.66
C GLY A 69 13.15 5.48 5.22
N VAL A 70 12.29 4.65 4.64
CA VAL A 70 10.93 4.46 5.11
C VAL A 70 10.70 3.03 5.54
N THR A 71 9.80 2.85 6.51
CA THR A 71 9.27 1.54 6.85
C THR A 71 7.85 1.48 6.32
N ALA A 72 7.50 0.34 5.71
CA ALA A 72 6.20 0.18 5.10
C ALA A 72 5.69 -1.23 5.32
N ASP A 73 4.41 -1.32 5.64
CA ASP A 73 3.68 -2.59 5.64
C ASP A 73 2.88 -2.63 4.33
N VAL A 74 3.28 -3.52 3.44
CA VAL A 74 2.68 -3.61 2.11
C VAL A 74 1.93 -4.93 2.01
N PHE A 75 0.61 -4.80 1.85
CA PHE A 75 -0.29 -5.96 1.78
C PHE A 75 -0.77 -6.16 0.35
N PHE A 76 -0.81 -7.40 -0.09
CA PHE A 76 -1.15 -7.75 -1.46
C PHE A 76 -2.48 -8.51 -1.51
N TYR A 77 -3.38 -8.03 -2.36
CA TYR A 77 -4.68 -8.69 -2.60
C TYR A 77 -4.95 -8.72 -4.08
N SER A 78 -5.53 -9.83 -4.57
CA SER A 78 -6.13 -9.80 -5.90
C SER A 78 -7.38 -8.93 -5.87
N GLU A 79 -7.89 -8.54 -7.03
CA GLU A 79 -9.15 -7.80 -7.09
C GLU A 79 -10.28 -8.57 -6.44
N GLN A 80 -10.32 -9.88 -6.67
CA GLN A 80 -11.35 -10.75 -6.09
C GLN A 80 -11.23 -10.82 -4.57
N GLU A 81 -10.02 -11.04 -4.07
CA GLU A 81 -9.78 -11.10 -2.62
C GLU A 81 -10.18 -9.80 -1.94
N PHE A 82 -9.82 -8.66 -2.54
CA PHE A 82 -10.15 -7.37 -1.98
C PHE A 82 -11.66 -7.17 -1.91
N ASN A 83 -12.37 -7.52 -3.00
CA ASN A 83 -13.82 -7.40 -3.05
C ASN A 83 -14.51 -8.34 -2.05
N ASP A 84 -13.96 -9.53 -1.84
CA ASP A 84 -14.54 -10.50 -0.89
C ASP A 84 -14.42 -10.02 0.55
N TRP A 85 -13.35 -9.32 0.90
CA TRP A 85 -13.05 -8.95 2.28
C TRP A 85 -13.40 -7.51 2.64
N LYS A 86 -13.66 -6.64 1.65
CA LYS A 86 -13.84 -5.21 1.92
C LYS A 86 -15.01 -4.87 2.83
N ASP A 87 -15.97 -5.78 2.97
CA ASP A 87 -17.13 -5.58 3.84
C ASP A 87 -17.00 -6.32 5.18
N GLU A 88 -15.90 -7.03 5.39
CA GLU A 88 -15.65 -7.73 6.65
C GLU A 88 -14.97 -6.78 7.63
N PHE A 89 -15.71 -6.37 8.66
CA PHE A 89 -15.27 -5.35 9.62
C PHE A 89 -13.90 -5.68 10.20
N SER A 90 -13.02 -4.69 10.23
CA SER A 90 -11.65 -4.75 10.73
C SER A 90 -10.69 -5.59 9.89
N SER A 91 -11.09 -6.10 8.73
CA SER A 91 -10.14 -6.67 7.79
C SER A 91 -9.33 -5.54 7.15
N ILE A 92 -8.14 -5.86 6.64
CA ILE A 92 -7.31 -4.86 5.97
C ILE A 92 -8.04 -4.25 4.77
N PRO A 93 -8.69 -5.03 3.89
CA PRO A 93 -9.47 -4.43 2.80
C PRO A 93 -10.59 -3.50 3.28
N GLU A 94 -11.27 -3.85 4.36
CA GLU A 94 -12.34 -3.00 4.91
C GLU A 94 -11.78 -1.70 5.43
N VAL A 95 -10.72 -1.75 6.24
CA VAL A 95 -10.11 -0.55 6.81
C VAL A 95 -9.57 0.34 5.70
N ALA A 96 -8.89 -0.25 4.72
CA ALA A 96 -8.33 0.49 3.59
C ALA A 96 -9.43 1.13 2.73
N SER A 97 -10.57 0.46 2.56
CA SER A 97 -11.70 1.02 1.81
C SER A 97 -12.37 2.18 2.56
N ARG A 98 -12.51 2.03 3.89
CA ARG A 98 -13.24 3.00 4.69
C ARG A 98 -12.44 4.25 4.97
N GLU A 99 -11.16 4.13 5.30
CA GLU A 99 -10.33 5.28 5.69
C GLU A 99 -9.16 5.55 4.74
N GLY A 100 -8.96 4.70 3.74
CA GLY A 100 -7.81 4.82 2.87
C GLY A 100 -7.96 5.88 1.79
N LEU A 101 -6.83 6.25 1.22
CA LEU A 101 -6.74 7.15 0.09
C LEU A 101 -6.20 6.36 -1.09
N GLU A 102 -6.91 6.41 -2.21
CA GLU A 102 -6.42 5.78 -3.43
C GLU A 102 -5.35 6.66 -4.05
N LEU A 103 -4.18 6.06 -4.32
CA LEU A 103 -3.07 6.80 -4.88
C LEU A 103 -3.13 6.80 -6.40
N ASP A 104 -2.78 7.93 -7.01
CA ASP A 104 -2.72 8.05 -8.46
C ASP A 104 -1.42 7.37 -8.93
N LEU A 105 -1.55 6.41 -9.84
CA LEU A 105 -0.41 5.66 -10.34
C LEU A 105 0.19 6.25 -11.62
N GLY A 106 -0.32 7.38 -12.04
CA GLY A 106 0.20 8.08 -13.21
C GLY A 106 -0.60 7.94 -14.50
#